data_96250cb8df068d10e208cb6a4c89cb2f
#
_entry.id   96250cb8df068d10e208cb6a4c89cb2f
#
_cell.length_a   1.000
_cell.length_b   1.000
_cell.length_c   1.000
_cell.angle_alpha   90.00
_cell.angle_beta   90.00
_cell.angle_gamma   90.00
#
_symmetry.space_group_name_H-M   'P 1'
#
loop_
_entity.id
_entity.type
_entity.pdbx_description
1 polymer ?
#
loop_
_entity_poly.entity_id
_entity_poly.type
_entity_poly.pdbx_seq_one_letter_code
_entity_poly.pdbx_strand_id
1 'polypeptide(L)'
;MEVITANLRDLLLMSLLSALPLGISEAAATPIDPEQTIIRMPDKLEWKSNPDYPEHSVNACPLVGDTNQPGLYFTLVRWWPGYMSAPHTYETDRYCVVVSGTWWCNSGADFDPASCVPVPAGSFVRRVARTPHYDGVIRGHPDPAIIAICGIGPVKYALVDPSQPGWRRV
;
A
#
# COMPACT_ATOMS: atom_id res chain seq x y z
N MET A 1 -17.12 -69.81 37.21
CA MET A 1 -16.74 -68.53 37.82
C MET A 1 -15.23 -68.49 37.82
N GLU A 2 -14.63 -68.08 36.66
CA GLU A 2 -13.18 -67.97 36.49
C GLU A 2 -12.74 -66.55 36.82
N VAL A 3 -11.82 -66.45 37.79
CA VAL A 3 -11.20 -65.21 38.19
C VAL A 3 -9.99 -65.00 37.32
N ILE A 4 -10.04 -64.01 36.39
CA ILE A 4 -8.90 -63.62 35.59
C ILE A 4 -7.99 -62.75 36.48
N THR A 5 -6.90 -63.29 36.95
CA THR A 5 -5.84 -62.58 37.64
C THR A 5 -4.96 -61.87 36.57
N ALA A 6 -5.15 -60.56 36.46
CA ALA A 6 -4.26 -59.72 35.64
C ALA A 6 -2.85 -59.73 36.23
N ASN A 7 -1.87 -60.06 35.40
CA ASN A 7 -0.48 -60.24 35.79
C ASN A 7 0.20 -58.88 35.96
N LEU A 8 0.82 -58.64 37.10
CA LEU A 8 1.49 -57.39 37.48
C LEU A 8 2.61 -56.95 36.49
N ARG A 9 3.01 -57.81 35.57
CA ARG A 9 4.02 -57.51 34.54
C ARG A 9 3.46 -56.70 33.39
N ASP A 10 2.17 -56.74 33.12
CA ASP A 10 1.55 -55.99 32.01
C ASP A 10 1.23 -54.56 32.39
N LEU A 11 1.17 -54.23 33.68
CA LEU A 11 1.00 -52.84 34.16
C LEU A 11 2.31 -52.02 34.14
N LEU A 12 3.47 -52.66 34.10
CA LEU A 12 4.75 -51.98 34.07
C LEU A 12 5.25 -51.58 32.69
N LEU A 13 4.63 -52.11 31.62
CA LEU A 13 5.01 -51.76 30.24
C LEU A 13 4.22 -50.56 29.69
N MET A 14 3.15 -50.13 30.35
CA MET A 14 2.36 -48.98 29.91
C MET A 14 2.83 -47.62 30.48
N SER A 15 3.75 -47.64 31.45
CA SER A 15 4.19 -46.39 32.12
C SER A 15 5.52 -45.82 31.62
N LEU A 16 6.13 -46.39 30.58
CA LEU A 16 7.42 -45.91 30.02
C LEU A 16 7.30 -45.21 28.67
N LEU A 17 6.04 -44.91 28.21
CA LEU A 17 5.83 -44.22 26.93
C LEU A 17 5.41 -42.74 27.08
N SER A 18 5.59 -42.15 28.25
CA SER A 18 5.21 -40.76 28.47
C SER A 18 6.36 -39.95 29.08
N ALA A 19 7.38 -39.68 28.33
CA ALA A 19 8.30 -38.54 28.51
C ALA A 19 9.40 -38.54 27.45
N LEU A 20 9.05 -38.51 26.17
CA LEU A 20 9.92 -37.86 25.22
C LEU A 20 9.50 -36.39 25.24
N PRO A 21 10.33 -35.48 25.71
CA PRO A 21 10.09 -34.09 25.45
C PRO A 21 10.17 -33.94 23.92
N LEU A 22 9.02 -33.70 23.29
CA LEU A 22 8.98 -33.06 21.97
C LEU A 22 9.61 -31.69 22.18
N GLY A 23 10.92 -31.63 22.19
CA GLY A 23 11.68 -30.42 22.02
C GLY A 23 11.34 -29.89 20.65
N ILE A 24 10.24 -29.13 20.57
CA ILE A 24 10.06 -28.16 19.49
C ILE A 24 11.20 -27.19 19.76
N SER A 25 12.35 -27.43 19.10
CA SER A 25 13.36 -26.41 18.98
C SER A 25 12.65 -25.25 18.28
N GLU A 26 12.26 -24.24 19.03
CA GLU A 26 11.94 -22.96 18.48
C GLU A 26 13.19 -22.57 17.69
N ALA A 27 13.13 -22.72 16.37
CA ALA A 27 14.17 -22.24 15.50
C ALA A 27 14.29 -20.74 15.82
N ALA A 28 15.37 -20.35 16.49
CA ALA A 28 15.63 -18.96 16.78
C ALA A 28 15.52 -18.21 15.47
N ALA A 29 14.56 -17.26 15.40
CA ALA A 29 14.35 -16.47 14.19
C ALA A 29 15.70 -15.82 13.84
N THR A 30 16.23 -16.17 12.68
CA THR A 30 17.46 -15.55 12.19
C THR A 30 17.17 -14.06 12.03
N PRO A 31 17.95 -13.17 12.64
CA PRO A 31 17.77 -11.74 12.45
C PRO A 31 17.83 -11.40 10.96
N ILE A 32 16.95 -10.48 10.51
CA ILE A 32 16.98 -10.03 9.12
C ILE A 32 18.29 -9.27 8.91
N ASP A 33 19.04 -9.68 7.90
CA ASP A 33 20.24 -8.98 7.46
C ASP A 33 19.84 -7.67 6.76
N PRO A 34 20.18 -6.50 7.32
CA PRO A 34 19.79 -5.21 6.76
C PRO A 34 20.48 -4.87 5.44
N GLU A 35 21.56 -5.58 5.06
CA GLU A 35 22.20 -5.44 3.75
C GLU A 35 21.46 -6.21 2.65
N GLN A 36 20.71 -7.25 3.03
CA GLN A 36 19.96 -8.10 2.11
C GLN A 36 18.46 -7.78 2.09
N THR A 37 17.92 -7.28 3.22
CA THR A 37 16.50 -6.98 3.35
C THR A 37 16.29 -5.65 4.05
N ILE A 38 15.79 -4.66 3.31
CA ILE A 38 15.49 -3.33 3.83
C ILE A 38 14.04 -3.28 4.27
N ILE A 39 13.81 -3.06 5.57
CA ILE A 39 12.48 -2.88 6.13
C ILE A 39 12.29 -1.42 6.56
N ARG A 40 11.19 -0.80 6.12
CA ARG A 40 10.73 0.49 6.61
C ARG A 40 9.37 0.32 7.25
N MET A 41 9.33 0.41 8.57
CA MET A 41 8.09 0.33 9.35
C MET A 41 7.22 1.58 9.10
N PRO A 42 5.89 1.51 9.31
CA PRO A 42 4.97 2.63 9.02
C PRO A 42 5.34 3.94 9.72
N ASP A 43 5.88 3.89 10.94
CA ASP A 43 6.35 5.04 11.72
C ASP A 43 7.69 5.63 11.24
N LYS A 44 8.38 4.93 10.32
CA LYS A 44 9.64 5.34 9.68
C LYS A 44 9.45 5.82 8.23
N LEU A 45 8.22 5.90 7.77
CA LEU A 45 7.92 6.42 6.43
C LEU A 45 8.01 7.96 6.43
N GLU A 46 8.85 8.49 5.56
CA GLU A 46 9.06 9.93 5.43
C GLU A 46 8.10 10.54 4.42
N TRP A 47 7.02 11.12 4.92
CA TRP A 47 6.03 11.81 4.10
C TRP A 47 6.45 13.24 3.79
N LYS A 48 6.47 13.59 2.50
CA LYS A 48 6.83 14.91 2.00
C LYS A 48 5.58 15.61 1.45
N SER A 49 5.41 16.88 1.81
CA SER A 49 4.39 17.74 1.23
C SER A 49 4.93 18.42 -0.02
N ASN A 50 4.06 18.69 -0.97
CA ASN A 50 4.38 19.57 -2.10
C ASN A 50 4.08 21.02 -1.67
N PRO A 51 5.05 21.94 -1.72
CA PRO A 51 4.85 23.32 -1.32
C PRO A 51 3.82 24.10 -2.18
N ASP A 52 3.57 23.61 -3.42
CA ASP A 52 2.58 24.21 -4.32
C ASP A 52 1.14 23.76 -4.04
N TYR A 53 0.96 22.90 -3.05
CA TYR A 53 -0.33 22.33 -2.67
C TYR A 53 -0.72 22.78 -1.27
N PRO A 54 -2.03 22.88 -0.96
CA PRO A 54 -2.47 23.17 0.39
C PRO A 54 -1.93 22.16 1.41
N GLU A 55 -1.68 22.63 2.60
CA GLU A 55 -1.36 21.76 3.73
C GLU A 55 -2.48 20.70 3.92
N HIS A 56 -2.13 19.49 4.27
CA HIS A 56 -3.07 18.37 4.41
C HIS A 56 -3.93 18.11 3.16
N SER A 57 -3.37 18.29 1.95
CA SER A 57 -4.03 17.92 0.69
C SER A 57 -3.48 16.61 0.12
N VAL A 58 -2.17 16.58 -0.15
CA VAL A 58 -1.46 15.41 -0.68
C VAL A 58 -0.05 15.33 -0.10
N ASN A 59 0.40 14.12 0.18
CA ASN A 59 1.78 13.83 0.57
C ASN A 59 2.31 12.68 -0.28
N ALA A 60 3.63 12.68 -0.50
CA ALA A 60 4.33 11.58 -1.14
C ALA A 60 5.42 11.01 -0.23
N CYS A 61 5.64 9.69 -0.30
CA CYS A 61 6.72 9.00 0.38
C CYS A 61 7.47 8.15 -0.63
N PRO A 62 8.61 8.62 -1.18
CA PRO A 62 9.44 7.82 -2.06
C PRO A 62 9.99 6.60 -1.32
N LEU A 63 9.84 5.41 -1.90
CA LEU A 63 10.34 4.15 -1.34
C LEU A 63 11.57 3.65 -2.12
N VAL A 64 11.51 3.69 -3.45
CA VAL A 64 12.58 3.26 -4.37
C VAL A 64 12.68 4.23 -5.52
N GLY A 65 13.89 4.54 -5.96
CA GLY A 65 14.17 5.41 -7.10
C GLY A 65 13.77 6.87 -6.90
N ASP A 66 13.87 7.62 -7.98
CA ASP A 66 13.51 9.05 -8.03
C ASP A 66 12.63 9.29 -9.26
N THR A 67 11.48 9.92 -9.06
CA THR A 67 10.54 10.26 -10.15
C THR A 67 11.14 11.21 -11.19
N ASN A 68 12.21 11.93 -10.85
CA ASN A 68 12.91 12.86 -11.75
C ASN A 68 14.07 12.23 -12.53
N GLN A 69 14.41 10.98 -12.24
CA GLN A 69 15.53 10.27 -12.86
C GLN A 69 15.04 9.11 -13.73
N PRO A 70 15.80 8.70 -14.77
CA PRO A 70 15.50 7.48 -15.49
C PRO A 70 15.54 6.25 -14.60
N GLY A 71 14.61 5.33 -14.80
CA GLY A 71 14.53 4.06 -14.09
C GLY A 71 13.24 3.85 -13.34
N LEU A 72 13.18 2.72 -12.65
CA LEU A 72 12.04 2.34 -11.83
C LEU A 72 11.91 3.29 -10.63
N TYR A 73 10.69 3.76 -10.37
CA TYR A 73 10.35 4.36 -9.10
C TYR A 73 9.19 3.64 -8.43
N PHE A 74 9.17 3.65 -7.11
CA PHE A 74 8.06 3.19 -6.29
C PHE A 74 7.84 4.20 -5.16
N THR A 75 6.62 4.71 -5.06
CA THR A 75 6.25 5.73 -4.08
C THR A 75 4.88 5.47 -3.49
N LEU A 76 4.66 5.91 -2.25
CA LEU A 76 3.32 6.05 -1.70
C LEU A 76 2.83 7.48 -1.90
N VAL A 77 1.56 7.62 -2.23
CA VAL A 77 0.86 8.90 -2.26
C VAL A 77 -0.31 8.82 -1.30
N ARG A 78 -0.46 9.86 -0.46
CA ARG A 78 -1.58 10.00 0.46
C ARG A 78 -2.42 11.19 0.03
N TRP A 79 -3.68 10.96 -0.30
CA TRP A 79 -4.67 12.01 -0.50
C TRP A 79 -5.52 12.19 0.74
N TRP A 80 -5.67 13.43 1.18
CA TRP A 80 -6.53 13.78 2.30
C TRP A 80 -7.96 14.12 1.82
N PRO A 81 -8.99 13.88 2.66
CA PRO A 81 -10.38 14.19 2.31
C PRO A 81 -10.58 15.66 1.93
N GLY A 82 -11.36 15.88 0.87
CA GLY A 82 -11.67 17.20 0.35
C GLY A 82 -10.70 17.74 -0.68
N TYR A 83 -9.73 16.93 -1.13
CA TYR A 83 -8.77 17.30 -2.15
C TYR A 83 -8.61 16.25 -3.24
N MET A 84 -8.49 16.74 -4.47
CA MET A 84 -8.22 15.93 -5.67
C MET A 84 -7.17 16.60 -6.54
N SER A 85 -6.51 15.86 -7.40
CA SER A 85 -5.71 16.41 -8.49
C SER A 85 -6.60 17.14 -9.49
N ALA A 86 -6.07 18.17 -10.14
CA ALA A 86 -6.65 18.69 -11.37
C ALA A 86 -6.51 17.66 -12.51
N PRO A 87 -7.33 17.72 -13.58
CA PRO A 87 -7.13 16.89 -14.76
C PRO A 87 -5.72 17.06 -15.34
N HIS A 88 -5.04 15.93 -15.54
CA HIS A 88 -3.64 15.91 -15.96
C HIS A 88 -3.31 14.62 -16.73
N THR A 89 -2.15 14.61 -17.35
CA THR A 89 -1.59 13.44 -18.05
C THR A 89 -0.18 13.14 -17.58
N TYR A 90 0.25 11.90 -17.80
CA TYR A 90 1.64 11.46 -17.67
C TYR A 90 2.15 10.88 -18.98
N GLU A 91 3.44 11.02 -19.28
CA GLU A 91 4.06 10.47 -20.50
C GLU A 91 4.14 8.94 -20.48
N THR A 92 4.19 8.32 -19.31
CA THR A 92 4.33 6.86 -19.12
C THR A 92 3.18 6.30 -18.30
N ASP A 93 2.91 5.02 -18.46
CA ASP A 93 1.96 4.29 -17.61
C ASP A 93 2.36 4.35 -16.13
N ARG A 94 1.36 4.37 -15.27
CA ARG A 94 1.53 4.22 -13.82
C ARG A 94 0.67 3.07 -13.33
N TYR A 95 1.26 2.24 -12.50
CA TYR A 95 0.60 1.08 -11.90
C TYR A 95 0.37 1.38 -10.43
N CYS A 96 -0.88 1.32 -10.02
CA CYS A 96 -1.31 1.77 -8.71
C CYS A 96 -2.04 0.66 -7.96
N VAL A 97 -1.79 0.56 -6.66
CA VAL A 97 -2.57 -0.28 -5.74
C VAL A 97 -3.04 0.59 -4.59
N VAL A 98 -4.32 0.54 -4.29
CA VAL A 98 -4.87 1.22 -3.10
C VAL A 98 -4.49 0.42 -1.86
N VAL A 99 -3.66 1.00 -1.01
CA VAL A 99 -3.14 0.36 0.21
C VAL A 99 -4.14 0.50 1.36
N SER A 100 -4.74 1.69 1.50
CA SER A 100 -5.75 1.96 2.54
C SER A 100 -6.71 3.07 2.12
N GLY A 101 -7.86 3.12 2.75
CA GLY A 101 -8.92 4.07 2.46
C GLY A 101 -9.63 3.80 1.13
N THR A 102 -10.28 4.83 0.60
CA THR A 102 -10.95 4.79 -0.70
C THR A 102 -10.40 5.91 -1.58
N TRP A 103 -9.89 5.55 -2.74
CA TRP A 103 -9.37 6.47 -3.74
C TRP A 103 -10.43 6.74 -4.81
N TRP A 104 -10.80 7.98 -5.00
CA TRP A 104 -11.81 8.39 -5.96
C TRP A 104 -11.15 8.75 -7.28
N CYS A 105 -11.52 8.06 -8.35
CA CYS A 105 -10.86 8.14 -9.65
C CYS A 105 -11.83 8.49 -10.77
N ASN A 106 -11.38 9.31 -11.70
CA ASN A 106 -12.08 9.51 -12.98
C ASN A 106 -11.09 9.61 -14.14
N SER A 107 -11.62 9.58 -15.35
CA SER A 107 -10.91 9.80 -16.61
C SER A 107 -11.55 10.96 -17.35
N GLY A 108 -10.74 11.66 -18.18
CA GLY A 108 -11.20 12.77 -18.97
C GLY A 108 -10.57 14.11 -18.59
N ALA A 109 -10.83 15.11 -19.40
CA ALA A 109 -10.32 16.46 -19.26
C ALA A 109 -11.24 17.35 -18.40
N ASP A 110 -12.52 17.03 -18.36
CA ASP A 110 -13.53 17.80 -17.64
C ASP A 110 -13.59 17.35 -16.18
N PHE A 111 -13.36 18.27 -15.27
CA PHE A 111 -13.36 17.97 -13.85
C PHE A 111 -14.79 17.87 -13.30
N ASP A 112 -15.21 16.65 -12.99
CA ASP A 112 -16.50 16.34 -12.37
C ASP A 112 -16.29 15.35 -11.20
N PRO A 113 -16.08 15.83 -9.97
CA PRO A 113 -15.84 14.95 -8.82
C PRO A 113 -17.05 14.09 -8.46
N ALA A 114 -18.27 14.47 -8.86
CA ALA A 114 -19.48 13.70 -8.58
C ALA A 114 -19.56 12.39 -9.41
N SER A 115 -18.89 12.35 -10.57
CA SER A 115 -18.79 11.16 -11.40
C SER A 115 -17.60 10.26 -11.11
N CYS A 116 -16.80 10.57 -10.08
CA CYS A 116 -15.67 9.75 -9.71
C CYS A 116 -16.10 8.38 -9.16
N VAL A 117 -15.40 7.34 -9.58
CA VAL A 117 -15.60 5.97 -9.10
C VAL A 117 -14.82 5.75 -7.79
N PRO A 118 -15.46 5.28 -6.71
CA PRO A 118 -14.76 4.90 -5.49
C PRO A 118 -13.98 3.60 -5.70
N VAL A 119 -12.68 3.64 -5.41
CA VAL A 119 -11.75 2.53 -5.56
C VAL A 119 -11.23 2.16 -4.17
N PRO A 120 -11.72 1.06 -3.54
CA PRO A 120 -11.36 0.69 -2.18
C PRO A 120 -9.97 0.06 -2.10
N ALA A 121 -9.46 -0.07 -0.87
CA ALA A 121 -8.21 -0.77 -0.57
C ALA A 121 -8.19 -2.19 -1.19
N GLY A 122 -7.00 -2.60 -1.67
CA GLY A 122 -6.79 -3.85 -2.41
C GLY A 122 -7.04 -3.76 -3.91
N SER A 123 -7.60 -2.66 -4.41
CA SER A 123 -7.85 -2.47 -5.84
C SER A 123 -6.58 -2.12 -6.60
N PHE A 124 -6.51 -2.58 -7.86
CA PHE A 124 -5.47 -2.23 -8.83
C PHE A 124 -6.01 -1.23 -9.85
N VAL A 125 -5.23 -0.20 -10.15
CA VAL A 125 -5.53 0.80 -11.18
C VAL A 125 -4.32 1.00 -12.08
N ARG A 126 -4.50 0.89 -13.39
CA ARG A 126 -3.52 1.32 -14.39
C ARG A 126 -3.91 2.69 -14.92
N ARG A 127 -3.07 3.68 -14.73
CA ARG A 127 -3.18 4.97 -15.42
C ARG A 127 -2.43 4.88 -16.74
N VAL A 128 -3.16 4.88 -17.83
CA VAL A 128 -2.61 4.76 -19.19
C VAL A 128 -1.91 6.07 -19.56
N ALA A 129 -0.74 5.95 -20.18
CA ALA A 129 0.05 7.08 -20.63
C ALA A 129 -0.76 8.02 -21.54
N ARG A 130 -0.55 9.33 -21.39
CA ARG A 130 -1.12 10.41 -22.20
C ARG A 130 -2.66 10.51 -22.18
N THR A 131 -3.30 9.81 -21.27
CA THR A 131 -4.77 9.93 -21.10
C THR A 131 -5.08 10.86 -19.93
N PRO A 132 -5.94 11.88 -20.12
CA PRO A 132 -6.34 12.77 -19.05
C PRO A 132 -7.08 12.02 -17.93
N HIS A 133 -6.75 12.34 -16.70
CA HIS A 133 -7.41 11.79 -15.52
C HIS A 133 -7.23 12.71 -14.31
N TYR A 134 -8.02 12.48 -13.29
CA TYR A 134 -7.92 13.11 -11.99
C TYR A 134 -8.38 12.16 -10.89
N ASP A 135 -7.94 12.43 -9.68
CA ASP A 135 -8.19 11.54 -8.54
C ASP A 135 -7.88 12.22 -7.20
N GLY A 136 -8.36 11.61 -6.13
CA GLY A 136 -8.17 12.09 -4.76
C GLY A 136 -9.16 11.49 -3.78
N VAL A 137 -9.58 12.26 -2.79
CA VAL A 137 -10.61 11.84 -1.81
C VAL A 137 -11.67 12.92 -1.68
N ILE A 138 -12.93 12.52 -1.80
CA ILE A 138 -14.06 13.45 -1.68
C ILE A 138 -14.17 14.02 -0.27
N ARG A 139 -14.82 15.19 -0.16
CA ARG A 139 -15.13 15.80 1.15
C ARG A 139 -16.06 14.90 1.97
N GLY A 140 -15.82 14.87 3.28
CA GLY A 140 -16.66 14.11 4.22
C GLY A 140 -16.32 12.62 4.33
N HIS A 141 -15.38 12.11 3.51
CA HIS A 141 -14.83 10.78 3.77
C HIS A 141 -14.01 10.80 5.07
N PRO A 142 -14.13 9.79 5.95
CA PRO A 142 -13.46 9.82 7.25
C PRO A 142 -11.94 9.71 7.17
N ASP A 143 -11.43 8.96 6.19
CA ASP A 143 -10.02 8.57 6.13
C ASP A 143 -9.34 9.05 4.84
N PRO A 144 -8.02 9.34 4.90
CA PRO A 144 -7.21 9.55 3.70
C PRO A 144 -7.07 8.25 2.92
N ALA A 145 -6.84 8.35 1.62
CA ALA A 145 -6.43 7.23 0.79
C ALA A 145 -4.91 7.18 0.66
N ILE A 146 -4.34 5.99 0.81
CA ILE A 146 -2.91 5.73 0.53
C ILE A 146 -2.82 4.81 -0.69
N ILE A 147 -2.07 5.26 -1.68
CA ILE A 147 -1.89 4.57 -2.95
C ILE A 147 -0.40 4.27 -3.14
N ALA A 148 -0.06 3.01 -3.40
CA ALA A 148 1.26 2.61 -3.86
C ALA A 148 1.32 2.79 -5.38
N ILE A 149 2.31 3.51 -5.88
CA ILE A 149 2.45 3.84 -7.29
C ILE A 149 3.83 3.43 -7.78
N CYS A 150 3.84 2.67 -8.88
CA CYS A 150 5.05 2.21 -9.57
C CYS A 150 5.02 2.70 -11.01
N GLY A 151 6.19 3.06 -11.54
CA GLY A 151 6.36 3.49 -12.92
C GLY A 151 7.82 3.63 -13.32
N ILE A 152 8.03 4.15 -14.52
CA ILE A 152 9.36 4.44 -15.06
C ILE A 152 9.53 5.96 -15.17
N GLY A 153 10.57 6.48 -14.52
CA GLY A 153 10.97 7.88 -14.62
C GLY A 153 11.84 8.16 -15.85
N PRO A 154 12.09 9.44 -16.15
CA PRO A 154 11.58 10.60 -15.43
C PRO A 154 10.07 10.79 -15.65
N VAL A 155 9.36 11.14 -14.59
CA VAL A 155 7.92 11.39 -14.66
C VAL A 155 7.69 12.77 -15.28
N LYS A 156 7.05 12.77 -16.43
CA LYS A 156 6.58 14.00 -17.09
C LYS A 156 5.08 14.14 -16.86
N TYR A 157 4.73 15.20 -16.20
CA TYR A 157 3.38 15.58 -15.82
C TYR A 157 2.95 16.82 -16.58
N ALA A 158 1.72 16.84 -17.08
CA ALA A 158 1.14 17.99 -17.73
C ALA A 158 -0.32 18.19 -17.31
N LEU A 159 -0.66 19.39 -16.85
CA LEU A 159 -2.03 19.79 -16.59
C LEU A 159 -2.79 19.92 -17.91
N VAL A 160 -4.07 19.54 -17.93
CA VAL A 160 -4.98 19.82 -19.07
C VAL A 160 -5.19 21.33 -19.19
N ASP A 161 -5.35 22.03 -18.07
CA ASP A 161 -5.38 23.49 -18.02
C ASP A 161 -4.22 24.00 -17.17
N PRO A 162 -3.11 24.42 -17.79
CA PRO A 162 -1.93 24.91 -17.07
C PRO A 162 -2.11 26.29 -16.41
N SER A 163 -3.22 26.99 -16.68
CA SER A 163 -3.55 28.25 -15.99
C SER A 163 -4.11 28.04 -14.58
N GLN A 164 -4.46 26.80 -14.23
CA GLN A 164 -5.07 26.44 -12.97
C GLN A 164 -4.07 25.66 -12.07
N PRO A 165 -4.28 25.68 -10.74
CA PRO A 165 -3.49 24.84 -9.84
C PRO A 165 -3.62 23.36 -10.16
N GLY A 166 -2.57 22.56 -9.86
CA GLY A 166 -2.56 21.11 -10.02
C GLY A 166 -3.49 20.33 -9.09
N TRP A 167 -4.27 21.04 -8.27
CA TRP A 167 -5.19 20.48 -7.28
C TRP A 167 -6.56 21.16 -7.33
N ARG A 168 -7.55 20.48 -6.77
CA ARG A 168 -8.93 20.98 -6.60
C ARG A 168 -9.40 20.69 -5.18
N ARG A 169 -10.17 21.62 -4.62
CA ARG A 169 -10.95 21.39 -3.40
C ARG A 169 -12.34 20.86 -3.77
N VAL A 170 -12.77 19.78 -3.13
CA VAL A 170 -14.06 19.10 -3.39
C VAL A 170 -14.85 18.89 -2.11
#